data_7b85a7e389138b6dc582f6d0d9aa0eae
#
_entry.id   7b85a7e389138b6dc582f6d0d9aa0eae
#
_cell.length_a   1.000
_cell.length_b   1.000
_cell.length_c   1.000
_cell.angle_alpha   90.00
_cell.angle_beta   90.00
_cell.angle_gamma   90.00
#
_symmetry.space_group_name_H-M   'P 1'
#
loop_
_entity.id
_entity.type
_entity.pdbx_description
1 polymer ?
#
loop_
_entity_poly.entity_id
_entity_poly.type
_entity_poly.pdbx_seq_one_letter_code
_entity_poly.pdbx_strand_id
1 'polypeptide(L)'
;MNSKKIEETQSFSAQEGTQIRQIFSPADTDNSIRYSLAHCTINPGNHSKPHTMKTSEIFYILQGSGIMHVGTEQKEITKNETIFVPPMSKQFIENNGEIDLIALCIVDPAWKQED
;
A
#
# COMPACT_ATOMS: atom_id res chain seq x y z
N MET A 1 -1.45 -12.57 22.23
CA MET A 1 -0.80 -11.51 21.42
C MET A 1 -0.29 -12.13 20.12
N ASN A 2 -0.43 -11.42 19.01
CA ASN A 2 0.04 -11.88 17.70
C ASN A 2 0.97 -10.77 17.14
N SER A 3 2.23 -11.11 16.90
CA SER A 3 3.21 -10.12 16.43
C SER A 3 3.99 -10.69 15.24
N LYS A 4 4.40 -9.81 14.33
CA LYS A 4 5.16 -10.19 13.13
C LYS A 4 6.27 -9.20 12.88
N LYS A 5 7.42 -9.71 12.44
CA LYS A 5 8.49 -8.87 11.90
C LYS A 5 8.28 -8.77 10.40
N ILE A 6 8.45 -7.57 9.84
CA ILE A 6 8.21 -7.33 8.40
C ILE A 6 9.04 -8.28 7.54
N GLU A 7 10.33 -8.43 7.84
CA GLU A 7 11.24 -9.26 7.06
C GLU A 7 10.90 -10.77 7.10
N GLU A 8 10.04 -11.17 8.02
CA GLU A 8 9.61 -12.57 8.15
C GLU A 8 8.27 -12.82 7.49
N THR A 9 7.60 -11.79 7.00
CA THR A 9 6.32 -11.94 6.29
C THR A 9 6.57 -12.29 4.83
N GLN A 10 5.63 -13.01 4.24
CA GLN A 10 5.71 -13.38 2.82
C GLN A 10 5.51 -12.14 1.95
N SER A 11 6.33 -12.02 0.90
CA SER A 11 6.22 -10.90 -0.03
C SER A 11 5.79 -11.39 -1.41
N PHE A 12 5.16 -10.50 -2.15
CA PHE A 12 4.82 -10.73 -3.55
C PHE A 12 4.92 -9.41 -4.31
N SER A 13 4.97 -9.49 -5.65
CA SER A 13 5.08 -8.32 -6.50
C SER A 13 3.89 -8.29 -7.46
N ALA A 14 3.09 -7.23 -7.40
CA ALA A 14 1.97 -7.02 -8.32
C ALA A 14 2.38 -6.16 -9.52
N GLN A 15 3.54 -5.52 -9.45
CA GLN A 15 4.08 -4.62 -10.46
C GLN A 15 5.60 -4.67 -10.38
N GLU A 16 6.28 -4.61 -11.53
CA GLU A 16 7.75 -4.58 -11.55
C GLU A 16 8.28 -3.48 -10.65
N GLY A 17 9.31 -3.80 -9.86
CA GLY A 17 9.94 -2.85 -8.96
C GLY A 17 9.15 -2.56 -7.69
N THR A 18 8.15 -3.38 -7.38
CA THR A 18 7.37 -3.25 -6.15
C THR A 18 7.40 -4.54 -5.35
N GLN A 19 7.20 -4.40 -4.04
CA GLN A 19 7.08 -5.53 -3.13
C GLN A 19 5.99 -5.23 -2.12
N ILE A 20 5.07 -6.19 -1.94
CA ILE A 20 3.98 -6.07 -0.98
C ILE A 20 4.12 -7.19 0.03
N ARG A 21 4.01 -6.84 1.32
CA ARG A 21 3.99 -7.79 2.42
C ARG A 21 2.69 -7.61 3.18
N GLN A 22 1.84 -8.62 3.13
CA GLN A 22 0.58 -8.62 3.89
C GLN A 22 0.92 -8.94 5.35
N ILE A 23 0.60 -8.02 6.26
CA ILE A 23 0.96 -8.16 7.67
C ILE A 23 -0.17 -8.83 8.43
N PHE A 24 -1.33 -8.19 8.49
CA PHE A 24 -2.52 -8.73 9.15
C PHE A 24 -3.73 -8.60 8.25
N SER A 25 -4.56 -9.62 8.28
CA SER A 25 -5.84 -9.68 7.56
C SER A 25 -6.83 -10.47 8.43
N PRO A 26 -8.10 -10.54 8.03
CA PRO A 26 -9.06 -11.37 8.76
C PRO A 26 -8.60 -12.82 8.96
N ALA A 27 -7.91 -13.41 7.96
CA ALA A 27 -7.43 -14.79 8.04
C ALA A 27 -6.38 -14.97 9.14
N ASP A 28 -5.59 -13.94 9.44
CA ASP A 28 -4.55 -14.01 10.47
C ASP A 28 -5.08 -13.79 11.87
N THR A 29 -6.30 -13.31 12.01
CA THR A 29 -6.85 -12.83 13.27
C THR A 29 -8.16 -13.53 13.64
N ASP A 30 -8.43 -14.69 13.05
CA ASP A 30 -9.66 -15.45 13.28
C ASP A 30 -10.91 -14.58 13.05
N ASN A 31 -10.86 -13.75 11.99
CA ASN A 31 -11.93 -12.83 11.58
C ASN A 31 -12.30 -11.78 12.64
N SER A 32 -11.37 -11.44 13.54
CA SER A 32 -11.63 -10.39 14.53
C SER A 32 -11.43 -8.98 13.98
N ILE A 33 -10.84 -8.84 12.80
CA ILE A 33 -10.78 -7.57 12.06
C ILE A 33 -11.37 -7.78 10.66
N ARG A 34 -11.88 -6.72 10.04
CA ARG A 34 -12.40 -6.81 8.66
C ARG A 34 -11.49 -6.12 7.64
N TYR A 35 -10.49 -5.40 8.10
CA TYR A 35 -9.53 -4.69 7.26
C TYR A 35 -8.25 -5.49 7.10
N SER A 36 -7.36 -5.04 6.24
CA SER A 36 -6.03 -5.59 6.11
C SER A 36 -4.98 -4.49 6.24
N LEU A 37 -3.80 -4.89 6.72
CA LEU A 37 -2.63 -4.02 6.86
C LEU A 37 -1.49 -4.62 6.05
N ALA A 38 -0.90 -3.84 5.16
CA ALA A 38 0.22 -4.27 4.33
C ALA A 38 1.36 -3.28 4.39
N HIS A 39 2.56 -3.76 4.07
CA HIS A 39 3.78 -2.98 3.95
C HIS A 39 4.20 -3.03 2.50
N CYS A 40 4.35 -1.86 1.86
CA CYS A 40 4.65 -1.77 0.45
C CYS A 40 5.97 -1.05 0.22
N THR A 41 6.77 -1.56 -0.72
CA THR A 41 8.02 -0.94 -1.14
C THR A 41 7.98 -0.72 -2.64
N ILE A 42 8.34 0.48 -3.08
CA ILE A 42 8.44 0.83 -4.49
C ILE A 42 9.87 1.30 -4.73
N ASN A 43 10.59 0.61 -5.61
CA ASN A 43 11.98 0.97 -5.93
C ASN A 43 12.02 2.27 -6.74
N PRO A 44 13.16 3.01 -6.70
CA PRO A 44 13.29 4.23 -7.51
C PRO A 44 13.02 3.99 -9.00
N GLY A 45 12.30 4.90 -9.62
CA GLY A 45 11.97 4.83 -11.04
C GLY A 45 10.77 3.94 -11.37
N ASN A 46 10.15 3.33 -10.38
CA ASN A 46 9.00 2.44 -10.57
C ASN A 46 7.74 3.03 -9.97
N HIS A 47 6.63 2.37 -10.19
CA HIS A 47 5.33 2.79 -9.66
C HIS A 47 4.53 1.57 -9.23
N SER A 48 3.58 1.77 -8.34
CA SER A 48 2.66 0.71 -7.97
C SER A 48 1.70 0.41 -9.13
N LYS A 49 1.05 -0.74 -9.07
CA LYS A 49 0.09 -1.13 -10.11
C LYS A 49 -1.10 -0.17 -10.09
N PRO A 50 -1.37 0.54 -11.20
CA PRO A 50 -2.59 1.36 -11.28
C PRO A 50 -3.80 0.46 -11.22
N HIS A 51 -4.71 0.75 -10.29
CA HIS A 51 -5.94 -0.05 -10.16
C HIS A 51 -7.03 0.74 -9.45
N THR A 52 -8.25 0.22 -9.59
CA THR A 52 -9.45 0.78 -8.96
C THR A 52 -10.02 -0.29 -8.05
N MET A 53 -10.20 0.02 -6.78
CA MET A 53 -10.75 -0.92 -5.80
C MET A 53 -12.13 -0.47 -5.33
N LYS A 54 -12.96 -1.43 -4.95
CA LYS A 54 -14.25 -1.18 -4.33
C LYS A 54 -14.12 -0.80 -2.86
N THR A 55 -12.93 -0.98 -2.30
CA THR A 55 -12.61 -0.74 -0.90
C THR A 55 -11.99 0.63 -0.73
N SER A 56 -12.01 1.15 0.49
CA SER A 56 -11.24 2.35 0.83
C SER A 56 -9.83 1.96 1.23
N GLU A 57 -8.89 2.89 1.08
CA GLU A 57 -7.51 2.65 1.41
C GLU A 57 -6.88 3.87 2.06
N ILE A 58 -6.00 3.65 3.04
CA ILE A 58 -5.19 4.69 3.65
C ILE A 58 -3.73 4.29 3.52
N PHE A 59 -2.91 5.21 3.03
CA PHE A 59 -1.46 5.04 3.01
C PHE A 59 -0.81 5.92 4.07
N TYR A 60 0.22 5.40 4.69
CA TYR A 60 1.11 6.16 5.58
C TYR A 60 2.52 5.99 5.04
N ILE A 61 3.15 7.08 4.61
CA ILE A 61 4.50 7.04 4.02
C ILE A 61 5.53 6.95 5.14
N LEU A 62 6.27 5.85 5.17
CA LEU A 62 7.30 5.60 6.17
C LEU A 62 8.67 6.14 5.75
N GLN A 63 8.96 6.12 4.45
CA GLN A 63 10.26 6.48 3.91
C GLN A 63 10.14 6.92 2.47
N GLY A 64 10.99 7.87 2.09
CA GLY A 64 11.09 8.29 0.70
C GLY A 64 10.07 9.34 0.33
N SER A 65 9.96 9.59 -0.96
CA SER A 65 9.05 10.57 -1.54
C SER A 65 8.60 10.09 -2.92
N GLY A 66 7.51 10.64 -3.40
CA GLY A 66 6.99 10.27 -4.72
C GLY A 66 5.82 11.13 -5.11
N ILE A 67 5.04 10.64 -6.07
CA ILE A 67 3.84 11.29 -6.55
C ILE A 67 2.67 10.33 -6.39
N MET A 68 1.67 10.74 -5.63
CA MET A 68 0.43 9.99 -5.45
C MET A 68 -0.58 10.43 -6.49
N HIS A 69 -1.20 9.44 -7.17
CA HIS A 69 -2.27 9.68 -8.13
C HIS A 69 -3.55 9.07 -7.60
N VAL A 70 -4.61 9.87 -7.50
CA VAL A 70 -5.94 9.42 -7.08
C VAL A 70 -6.96 10.07 -8.01
N GLY A 71 -7.61 9.26 -8.85
CA GLY A 71 -8.53 9.78 -9.86
C GLY A 71 -7.81 10.71 -10.82
N THR A 72 -8.26 11.95 -10.91
CA THR A 72 -7.62 12.99 -11.75
C THR A 72 -6.66 13.88 -10.98
N GLU A 73 -6.53 13.66 -9.68
CA GLU A 73 -5.65 14.44 -8.83
C GLU A 73 -4.27 13.81 -8.71
N GLN A 74 -3.25 14.62 -8.52
CA GLN A 74 -1.92 14.14 -8.17
C GLN A 74 -1.28 15.11 -7.19
N LYS A 75 -0.40 14.58 -6.35
CA LYS A 75 0.25 15.32 -5.30
C LYS A 75 1.61 14.73 -4.98
N GLU A 76 2.61 15.57 -4.78
CA GLU A 76 3.87 15.12 -4.21
C GLU A 76 3.64 14.71 -2.76
N ILE A 77 4.20 13.54 -2.39
CA ILE A 77 4.08 13.00 -1.04
C ILE A 77 5.47 12.69 -0.50
N THR A 78 5.60 12.74 0.82
CA THR A 78 6.86 12.50 1.50
C THR A 78 6.62 11.82 2.84
N LYS A 79 7.71 11.43 3.49
CA LYS A 79 7.71 10.74 4.78
C LYS A 79 6.76 11.40 5.79
N ASN A 80 6.02 10.57 6.52
CA ASN A 80 5.06 10.95 7.56
C ASN A 80 3.78 11.60 7.02
N GLU A 81 3.56 11.52 5.73
CA GLU A 81 2.32 11.97 5.12
C GLU A 81 1.33 10.81 5.00
N THR A 82 0.04 11.09 5.19
CA THR A 82 -1.03 10.09 5.03
C THR A 82 -1.94 10.49 3.88
N ILE A 83 -2.43 9.50 3.15
CA ILE A 83 -3.30 9.71 2.00
C ILE A 83 -4.53 8.81 2.13
N PHE A 84 -5.72 9.38 1.98
CA PHE A 84 -6.97 8.63 1.89
C PHE A 84 -7.35 8.45 0.44
N VAL A 85 -7.62 7.20 0.04
CA VAL A 85 -8.12 6.86 -1.30
C VAL A 85 -9.56 6.36 -1.14
N PRO A 86 -10.55 7.10 -1.64
CA PRO A 86 -11.94 6.65 -1.56
C PRO A 86 -12.19 5.45 -2.47
N PRO A 87 -13.26 4.67 -2.18
CA PRO A 87 -13.65 3.57 -3.06
C PRO A 87 -13.87 4.04 -4.50
N MET A 88 -13.56 3.18 -5.46
CA MET A 88 -13.81 3.38 -6.89
C MET A 88 -12.95 4.46 -7.54
N SER A 89 -11.89 4.92 -6.87
CA SER A 89 -10.92 5.85 -7.46
C SER A 89 -9.71 5.07 -7.96
N LYS A 90 -9.31 5.31 -9.20
CA LYS A 90 -8.06 4.74 -9.72
C LYS A 90 -6.89 5.38 -8.98
N GLN A 91 -5.94 4.55 -8.54
CA GLN A 91 -4.82 5.05 -7.75
C GLN A 91 -3.53 4.33 -8.09
N PHE A 92 -2.43 5.03 -7.96
CA PHE A 92 -1.08 4.46 -7.97
C PHE A 92 -0.10 5.50 -7.41
N ILE A 93 1.07 5.01 -7.00
CA ILE A 93 2.15 5.84 -6.47
C ILE A 93 3.38 5.68 -7.35
N GLU A 94 3.98 6.79 -7.78
CA GLU A 94 5.25 6.80 -8.48
C GLU A 94 6.37 7.12 -7.50
N ASN A 95 7.48 6.38 -7.59
CA ASN A 95 8.70 6.74 -6.87
C ASN A 95 9.63 7.47 -7.84
N ASN A 96 9.63 8.79 -7.76
CA ASN A 96 10.51 9.65 -8.56
C ASN A 96 11.75 10.10 -7.77
N GLY A 97 11.99 9.50 -6.61
CA GLY A 97 13.14 9.78 -5.77
C GLY A 97 14.30 8.83 -6.02
N GLU A 98 15.29 8.88 -5.14
CA GLU A 98 16.53 8.11 -5.27
C GLU A 98 16.63 6.94 -4.30
N ILE A 99 15.72 6.86 -3.33
CA ILE A 99 15.66 5.76 -2.37
C ILE A 99 14.30 5.07 -2.46
N ASP A 100 14.19 3.89 -1.86
CA ASP A 100 12.93 3.15 -1.81
C ASP A 100 11.84 3.98 -1.13
N LEU A 101 10.66 4.01 -1.74
CA LEU A 101 9.46 4.56 -1.12
C LEU A 101 8.79 3.41 -0.37
N ILE A 102 8.58 3.60 0.92
CA ILE A 102 8.00 2.59 1.80
C ILE A 102 6.75 3.16 2.45
N ALA A 103 5.66 2.40 2.40
CA ALA A 103 4.38 2.82 2.95
C ALA A 103 3.69 1.66 3.66
N LEU A 104 2.93 2.00 4.71
CA LEU A 104 1.91 1.11 5.24
C LEU A 104 0.62 1.41 4.53
N CYS A 105 -0.19 0.38 4.27
CA CYS A 105 -1.50 0.58 3.68
C CYS A 105 -2.56 -0.23 4.42
N ILE A 106 -3.67 0.46 4.74
CA ILE A 106 -4.84 -0.15 5.36
C ILE A 106 -5.94 -0.19 4.32
N VAL A 107 -6.52 -1.36 4.09
CA VAL A 107 -7.61 -1.56 3.13
C VAL A 107 -8.83 -2.09 3.90
N ASP A 108 -9.98 -1.45 3.74
CA ASP A 108 -11.22 -1.81 4.42
C ASP A 108 -12.40 -1.85 3.43
N PRO A 109 -13.07 -3.00 3.27
CA PRO A 109 -12.73 -4.34 3.76
C PRO A 109 -11.39 -4.85 3.24
N ALA A 110 -10.88 -5.91 3.85
CA ALA A 110 -9.54 -6.44 3.58
C ALA A 110 -9.26 -6.65 2.09
N TRP A 111 -8.03 -6.34 1.70
CA TRP A 111 -7.56 -6.55 0.33
C TRP A 111 -7.64 -8.01 -0.07
N LYS A 112 -8.02 -8.23 -1.32
CA LYS A 112 -8.03 -9.55 -1.95
C LYS A 112 -7.24 -9.47 -3.25
N GLN A 113 -6.59 -10.55 -3.61
CA GLN A 113 -5.69 -10.57 -4.77
C GLN A 113 -6.40 -10.20 -6.08
N GLU A 114 -7.69 -10.49 -6.21
CA GLU A 114 -8.48 -10.17 -7.40
C GLU A 114 -8.97 -8.72 -7.45
N ASP A 115 -8.71 -7.95 -6.42
CA ASP A 115 -9.14 -6.54 -6.36
C ASP A 115 -8.30 -5.64 -7.28
#